data_80a209fabbda3c880bae60b63fb45449
#
_entry.id   80a209fabbda3c880bae60b63fb45449
#
_cell.length_a   1.000
_cell.length_b   1.000
_cell.length_c   1.000
_cell.angle_alpha   90.00
_cell.angle_beta   90.00
_cell.angle_gamma   90.00
#
_symmetry.space_group_name_H-M   'P 1'
#
loop_
_entity.id
_entity.type
_entity.pdbx_description
1 polymer ?
#
loop_
_entity_poly.entity_id
_entity_poly.type
_entity_poly.pdbx_seq_one_letter_code
_entity_poly.pdbx_strand_id
1 'polypeptide(L)'
;MRRLSVIIPAYNEAAYIGDLLRSIARVDTRAVGFEKEVLVVNDGSTDSTEAVAREFQSTGVKCFNQVPNQGKGRAVQRGIREASGDYILVQDADLEYDPVDYLPMLEALGTGADAVYGSRVLGHIRGSGWSLTAGRHPAQGFGPWMAGVLVSCWTFLLYGRWLSDTLTGYKLYPAKVLKAMTLETSGFEADHEITAKLIRGGFTITEVPISYRPRSIAEGKKIKAQDGIIALWTLLRFRFKRI
;
A
#
# COMPACT_ATOMS: atom_id res chain seq x y z
N MET A 1 9.41 -12.42 -18.96
CA MET A 1 9.66 -11.79 -17.65
C MET A 1 8.32 -11.21 -17.20
N ARG A 2 7.92 -11.41 -15.95
CA ARG A 2 6.69 -10.81 -15.40
C ARG A 2 6.88 -9.30 -15.21
N ARG A 3 5.79 -8.55 -15.17
CA ARG A 3 5.87 -7.10 -14.98
C ARG A 3 5.16 -6.66 -13.70
N LEU A 4 5.83 -5.79 -12.93
CA LEU A 4 5.31 -5.11 -11.76
C LEU A 4 4.90 -3.68 -12.12
N SER A 5 3.65 -3.31 -11.89
CA SER A 5 3.20 -1.91 -11.91
C SER A 5 3.26 -1.33 -10.50
N VAL A 6 4.12 -0.35 -10.29
CA VAL A 6 4.19 0.41 -9.03
C VAL A 6 3.31 1.65 -9.17
N ILE A 7 2.19 1.68 -8.46
CA ILE A 7 1.25 2.81 -8.45
C ILE A 7 1.56 3.71 -7.26
N ILE A 8 1.81 4.98 -7.53
CA ILE A 8 2.13 6.00 -6.53
C ILE A 8 1.02 7.05 -6.53
N PRO A 9 0.00 6.93 -5.64
CA PRO A 9 -0.95 8.00 -5.42
C PRO A 9 -0.24 9.16 -4.68
N ALA A 10 -0.28 10.36 -5.25
CA ALA A 10 0.42 11.52 -4.70
C ALA A 10 -0.53 12.72 -4.55
N TYR A 11 -0.53 13.34 -3.38
CA TYR A 11 -1.22 14.60 -3.11
C TYR A 11 -0.40 15.44 -2.14
N ASN A 12 0.14 16.58 -2.62
CA ASN A 12 1.00 17.47 -1.84
C ASN A 12 2.18 16.72 -1.19
N GLU A 13 3.01 16.09 -2.02
CA GLU A 13 4.20 15.32 -1.62
C GLU A 13 5.46 15.82 -2.35
N ALA A 14 5.52 17.10 -2.75
CA ALA A 14 6.64 17.68 -3.49
C ALA A 14 7.99 17.46 -2.78
N ALA A 15 7.99 17.47 -1.44
CA ALA A 15 9.20 17.29 -0.63
C ALA A 15 9.80 15.88 -0.72
N TYR A 16 8.98 14.85 -1.06
CA TYR A 16 9.37 13.45 -0.93
C TYR A 16 9.37 12.68 -2.25
N ILE A 17 8.47 13.04 -3.19
CA ILE A 17 8.23 12.28 -4.42
C ILE A 17 9.49 12.08 -5.27
N GLY A 18 10.36 13.09 -5.34
CA GLY A 18 11.60 13.00 -6.11
C GLY A 18 12.59 11.98 -5.51
N ASP A 19 12.75 11.98 -4.19
CA ASP A 19 13.61 11.02 -3.49
C ASP A 19 13.06 9.59 -3.59
N LEU A 20 11.74 9.45 -3.49
CA LEU A 20 11.07 8.18 -3.69
C LEU A 20 11.34 7.61 -5.09
N LEU A 21 11.14 8.42 -6.14
CA LEU A 21 11.35 7.98 -7.52
C LEU A 21 12.82 7.58 -7.77
N ARG A 22 13.78 8.32 -7.21
CA ARG A 22 15.19 7.93 -7.23
C ARG A 22 15.44 6.61 -6.51
N SER A 23 14.82 6.39 -5.35
CA SER A 23 14.92 5.14 -4.59
C SER A 23 14.34 3.96 -5.37
N ILE A 24 13.15 4.11 -5.95
CA ILE A 24 12.53 3.08 -6.79
C ILE A 24 13.40 2.73 -8.00
N ALA A 25 14.04 3.72 -8.64
CA ALA A 25 14.90 3.49 -9.79
C ALA A 25 16.08 2.58 -9.46
N ARG A 26 16.63 2.65 -8.23
CA ARG A 26 17.80 1.87 -7.78
C ARG A 26 17.45 0.40 -7.48
N VAL A 27 16.20 0.05 -7.26
CA VAL A 27 15.82 -1.34 -6.95
C VAL A 27 15.83 -2.16 -8.24
N ASP A 28 16.69 -3.17 -8.31
CA ASP A 28 16.74 -4.11 -9.45
C ASP A 28 15.74 -5.27 -9.25
N THR A 29 14.51 -5.08 -9.71
CA THR A 29 13.49 -6.13 -9.66
C THR A 29 13.72 -7.26 -10.68
N ARG A 30 14.63 -7.08 -11.66
CA ARG A 30 14.99 -8.11 -12.62
C ARG A 30 15.71 -9.27 -11.97
N ALA A 31 16.46 -9.00 -10.89
CA ALA A 31 17.13 -10.02 -10.08
C ALA A 31 16.14 -11.09 -9.55
N VAL A 32 14.86 -10.72 -9.34
CA VAL A 32 13.79 -11.63 -8.91
C VAL A 32 12.77 -11.93 -10.02
N GLY A 33 13.13 -11.67 -11.29
CA GLY A 33 12.35 -12.06 -12.48
C GLY A 33 11.26 -11.09 -12.90
N PHE A 34 11.31 -9.81 -12.46
CA PHE A 34 10.30 -8.81 -12.80
C PHE A 34 10.89 -7.58 -13.48
N GLU A 35 10.24 -7.11 -14.54
CA GLU A 35 10.38 -5.73 -15.01
C GLU A 35 9.42 -4.84 -14.21
N LYS A 36 9.80 -3.58 -13.95
CA LYS A 36 8.92 -2.62 -13.29
C LYS A 36 8.52 -1.47 -14.22
N GLU A 37 7.27 -1.04 -14.11
CA GLU A 37 6.80 0.25 -14.58
C GLU A 37 6.34 1.09 -13.37
N VAL A 38 6.50 2.38 -13.45
CA VAL A 38 6.15 3.31 -12.37
C VAL A 38 5.10 4.28 -12.85
N LEU A 39 3.96 4.34 -12.13
CA LEU A 39 2.83 5.19 -12.44
C LEU A 39 2.56 6.14 -11.27
N VAL A 40 2.83 7.40 -11.45
CA VAL A 40 2.45 8.45 -10.49
C VAL A 40 1.07 8.95 -10.85
N VAL A 41 0.15 8.91 -9.89
CA VAL A 41 -1.19 9.49 -10.03
C VAL A 41 -1.27 10.70 -9.10
N ASN A 42 -1.11 11.88 -9.68
CA ASN A 42 -1.27 13.15 -8.96
C ASN A 42 -2.76 13.43 -8.75
N ASP A 43 -3.18 13.41 -7.50
CA ASP A 43 -4.58 13.59 -7.08
C ASP A 43 -4.90 15.08 -6.80
N GLY A 44 -4.64 15.94 -7.78
CA GLY A 44 -4.97 17.36 -7.70
C GLY A 44 -4.11 18.12 -6.70
N SER A 45 -2.81 17.83 -6.63
CA SER A 45 -1.88 18.57 -5.76
C SER A 45 -1.89 20.07 -6.06
N THR A 46 -1.73 20.87 -5.02
CA THR A 46 -1.65 22.34 -5.09
C THR A 46 -0.23 22.86 -4.95
N ASP A 47 0.73 21.97 -4.67
CA ASP A 47 2.17 22.25 -4.60
C ASP A 47 2.88 21.79 -5.90
N SER A 48 4.21 21.75 -5.89
CA SER A 48 5.02 21.34 -7.03
C SER A 48 5.12 19.82 -7.26
N THR A 49 4.30 18.98 -6.60
CA THR A 49 4.32 17.52 -6.73
C THR A 49 4.29 17.06 -8.18
N GLU A 50 3.38 17.62 -9.00
CA GLU A 50 3.27 17.27 -10.42
C GLU A 50 4.54 17.62 -11.19
N ALA A 51 5.06 18.82 -10.99
CA ALA A 51 6.26 19.28 -11.70
C ALA A 51 7.46 18.38 -11.39
N VAL A 52 7.69 18.09 -10.10
CA VAL A 52 8.77 17.17 -9.67
C VAL A 52 8.59 15.77 -10.26
N ALA A 53 7.38 15.19 -10.26
CA ALA A 53 7.15 13.87 -10.82
C ALA A 53 7.41 13.84 -12.34
N ARG A 54 7.07 14.91 -13.06
CA ARG A 54 7.29 15.02 -14.52
C ARG A 54 8.75 15.05 -14.92
N GLU A 55 9.67 15.52 -14.05
CA GLU A 55 11.11 15.47 -14.32
C GLU A 55 11.62 14.04 -14.55
N PHE A 56 10.93 13.04 -14.01
CA PHE A 56 11.29 11.62 -14.16
C PHE A 56 10.66 10.94 -15.38
N GLN A 57 9.89 11.64 -16.22
CA GLN A 57 9.28 11.03 -17.41
C GLN A 57 10.31 10.50 -18.40
N SER A 58 11.46 11.17 -18.53
CA SER A 58 12.58 10.69 -19.36
C SER A 58 13.18 9.37 -18.89
N THR A 59 12.95 8.98 -17.63
CA THR A 59 13.38 7.69 -17.05
C THR A 59 12.31 6.59 -17.15
N GLY A 60 11.18 6.87 -17.84
CA GLY A 60 10.09 5.91 -18.02
C GLY A 60 8.97 5.98 -16.97
N VAL A 61 9.00 6.95 -16.06
CA VAL A 61 7.90 7.19 -15.10
C VAL A 61 6.71 7.79 -15.87
N LYS A 62 5.54 7.19 -15.70
CA LYS A 62 4.28 7.69 -16.27
C LYS A 62 3.56 8.55 -15.24
N CYS A 63 3.14 9.76 -15.61
CA CYS A 63 2.42 10.67 -14.74
C CYS A 63 1.00 10.90 -15.25
N PHE A 64 0.02 10.72 -14.37
CA PHE A 64 -1.39 10.94 -14.63
C PHE A 64 -1.93 11.96 -13.62
N ASN A 65 -2.74 12.89 -14.11
CA ASN A 65 -3.38 13.89 -13.27
C ASN A 65 -4.88 13.64 -13.16
N GLN A 66 -5.42 13.86 -12.00
CA GLN A 66 -6.86 14.00 -11.77
C GLN A 66 -7.14 15.27 -10.97
N VAL A 67 -8.07 16.05 -11.46
CA VAL A 67 -8.49 17.34 -10.89
C VAL A 67 -10.03 17.34 -10.86
N PRO A 68 -10.65 17.73 -9.75
CA PRO A 68 -10.06 18.05 -8.44
C PRO A 68 -9.54 16.81 -7.70
N ASN A 69 -8.98 17.01 -6.48
CA ASN A 69 -8.65 15.92 -5.57
C ASN A 69 -9.88 15.02 -5.34
N GLN A 70 -9.70 13.71 -5.50
CA GLN A 70 -10.77 12.70 -5.38
C GLN A 70 -10.49 11.66 -4.28
N GLY A 71 -9.33 11.75 -3.64
CA GLY A 71 -8.87 10.86 -2.57
C GLY A 71 -7.99 9.71 -3.04
N LYS A 72 -7.19 9.17 -2.11
CA LYS A 72 -6.19 8.11 -2.35
C LYS A 72 -6.79 6.91 -3.11
N GLY A 73 -7.98 6.44 -2.69
CA GLY A 73 -8.63 5.30 -3.33
C GLY A 73 -8.96 5.55 -4.80
N ARG A 74 -9.38 6.76 -5.18
CA ARG A 74 -9.61 7.13 -6.58
C ARG A 74 -8.31 7.20 -7.37
N ALA A 75 -7.24 7.73 -6.78
CA ALA A 75 -5.93 7.74 -7.41
C ALA A 75 -5.41 6.32 -7.65
N VAL A 76 -5.56 5.42 -6.67
CA VAL A 76 -5.23 3.99 -6.83
C VAL A 76 -6.07 3.35 -7.94
N GLN A 77 -7.40 3.57 -7.96
CA GLN A 77 -8.27 3.07 -9.04
C GLN A 77 -7.84 3.56 -10.43
N ARG A 78 -7.41 4.82 -10.55
CA ARG A 78 -6.86 5.35 -11.80
C ARG A 78 -5.58 4.60 -12.17
N GLY A 79 -4.66 4.43 -11.22
CA GLY A 79 -3.42 3.67 -11.45
C GLY A 79 -3.69 2.23 -11.87
N ILE A 80 -4.66 1.53 -11.26
CA ILE A 80 -5.07 0.16 -11.64
C ILE A 80 -5.52 0.10 -13.11
N ARG A 81 -6.28 1.08 -13.58
CA ARG A 81 -6.73 1.13 -14.99
C ARG A 81 -5.56 1.33 -15.96
N GLU A 82 -4.60 2.17 -15.60
CA GLU A 82 -3.44 2.50 -16.43
C GLU A 82 -2.30 1.48 -16.35
N ALA A 83 -2.29 0.63 -15.31
CA ALA A 83 -1.27 -0.40 -15.10
C ALA A 83 -1.28 -1.42 -16.24
N SER A 84 -0.09 -1.82 -16.73
CA SER A 84 0.07 -2.86 -17.75
C SER A 84 0.74 -4.14 -17.24
N GLY A 85 1.15 -4.15 -15.96
CA GLY A 85 1.85 -5.26 -15.35
C GLY A 85 0.95 -6.43 -14.98
N ASP A 86 1.59 -7.57 -14.70
CA ASP A 86 0.94 -8.78 -14.19
C ASP A 86 0.56 -8.64 -12.72
N TYR A 87 1.34 -7.82 -11.99
CA TYR A 87 1.13 -7.50 -10.57
C TYR A 87 1.14 -6.00 -10.36
N ILE A 88 0.41 -5.57 -9.33
CA ILE A 88 0.29 -4.18 -8.92
C ILE A 88 0.73 -4.06 -7.47
N LEU A 89 1.64 -3.13 -7.20
CA LEU A 89 2.04 -2.71 -5.87
C LEU A 89 1.63 -1.24 -5.69
N VAL A 90 0.99 -0.93 -4.57
CA VAL A 90 0.71 0.45 -4.18
C VAL A 90 1.85 0.94 -3.29
N GLN A 91 2.48 2.06 -3.69
CA GLN A 91 3.56 2.72 -2.98
C GLN A 91 3.11 4.11 -2.53
N ASP A 92 3.07 4.36 -1.23
CA ASP A 92 2.82 5.71 -0.73
C ASP A 92 3.99 6.65 -1.08
N ALA A 93 3.66 7.91 -1.39
CA ALA A 93 4.64 8.89 -1.88
C ALA A 93 5.52 9.52 -0.79
N ASP A 94 5.44 9.04 0.45
CA ASP A 94 5.84 9.71 1.67
C ASP A 94 7.14 9.20 2.31
N LEU A 95 7.86 8.27 1.67
CA LEU A 95 9.10 7.64 2.15
C LEU A 95 8.95 6.83 3.47
N GLU A 96 7.74 6.57 3.95
CA GLU A 96 7.55 5.71 5.13
C GLU A 96 7.91 4.24 4.84
N TYR A 97 7.77 3.79 3.57
CA TYR A 97 8.12 2.45 3.10
C TYR A 97 9.34 2.48 2.19
N ASP A 98 10.22 1.50 2.35
CA ASP A 98 11.44 1.39 1.56
C ASP A 98 11.19 0.54 0.30
N PRO A 99 11.46 1.04 -0.92
CA PRO A 99 11.33 0.27 -2.16
C PRO A 99 12.18 -1.00 -2.23
N VAL A 100 13.21 -1.14 -1.41
CA VAL A 100 14.02 -2.37 -1.33
C VAL A 100 13.19 -3.57 -0.91
N ASP A 101 12.11 -3.34 -0.15
CA ASP A 101 11.18 -4.37 0.29
C ASP A 101 10.33 -4.96 -0.85
N TYR A 102 10.37 -4.39 -2.08
CA TYR A 102 9.78 -5.03 -3.26
C TYR A 102 10.34 -6.43 -3.49
N LEU A 103 11.63 -6.62 -3.24
CA LEU A 103 12.31 -7.88 -3.54
C LEU A 103 11.70 -9.05 -2.73
N PRO A 104 11.69 -9.03 -1.39
CA PRO A 104 11.07 -10.10 -0.62
C PRO A 104 9.56 -10.26 -0.88
N MET A 105 8.85 -9.17 -1.21
CA MET A 105 7.43 -9.27 -1.57
C MET A 105 7.22 -9.98 -2.91
N LEU A 106 8.06 -9.74 -3.92
CA LEU A 106 8.00 -10.40 -5.21
C LEU A 106 8.43 -11.86 -5.13
N GLU A 107 9.43 -12.18 -4.30
CA GLU A 107 9.87 -13.55 -4.04
C GLU A 107 8.76 -14.38 -3.40
N ALA A 108 7.98 -13.80 -2.47
CA ALA A 108 6.88 -14.47 -1.80
C ALA A 108 5.76 -14.93 -2.77
N LEU A 109 5.60 -14.30 -3.94
CA LEU A 109 4.69 -14.78 -4.98
C LEU A 109 5.08 -16.15 -5.54
N GLY A 110 6.37 -16.51 -5.47
CA GLY A 110 6.89 -17.82 -5.88
C GLY A 110 6.50 -18.96 -4.94
N THR A 111 6.01 -18.66 -3.74
CA THR A 111 5.60 -19.65 -2.72
C THR A 111 4.13 -20.02 -2.77
N GLY A 112 3.39 -19.58 -3.80
CA GLY A 112 1.96 -19.88 -3.97
C GLY A 112 1.03 -18.83 -3.34
N ALA A 113 1.53 -17.67 -2.98
CA ALA A 113 0.72 -16.54 -2.54
C ALA A 113 -0.01 -15.90 -3.73
N ASP A 114 -1.30 -15.60 -3.57
CA ASP A 114 -2.03 -14.80 -4.57
C ASP A 114 -1.73 -13.32 -4.38
N ALA A 115 -1.72 -12.83 -3.14
CA ALA A 115 -1.37 -11.47 -2.78
C ALA A 115 -0.35 -11.46 -1.64
N VAL A 116 0.49 -10.42 -1.58
CA VAL A 116 1.53 -10.27 -0.54
C VAL A 116 1.39 -8.94 0.16
N TYR A 117 1.31 -8.98 1.48
CA TYR A 117 1.25 -7.79 2.32
C TYR A 117 2.57 -7.60 3.07
N GLY A 118 3.11 -6.41 3.01
CA GLY A 118 4.26 -6.04 3.82
C GLY A 118 3.82 -5.76 5.25
N SER A 119 4.26 -6.54 6.22
CA SER A 119 3.92 -6.35 7.62
C SER A 119 5.02 -5.59 8.36
N ARG A 120 4.67 -4.41 8.88
CA ARG A 120 5.50 -3.60 9.77
C ARG A 120 5.70 -4.30 11.12
N VAL A 121 4.67 -5.04 11.55
CA VAL A 121 4.70 -5.83 12.79
C VAL A 121 5.75 -6.92 12.71
N LEU A 122 5.74 -7.72 11.64
CA LEU A 122 6.75 -8.75 11.41
C LEU A 122 8.15 -8.17 11.22
N GLY A 123 8.27 -7.03 10.52
CA GLY A 123 9.51 -6.31 10.34
C GLY A 123 10.13 -5.88 11.67
N HIS A 124 9.31 -5.34 12.57
CA HIS A 124 9.76 -4.94 13.89
C HIS A 124 10.14 -6.14 14.78
N ILE A 125 9.34 -7.21 14.79
CA ILE A 125 9.64 -8.44 15.55
C ILE A 125 10.96 -9.06 15.09
N ARG A 126 11.20 -9.09 13.77
CA ARG A 126 12.46 -9.60 13.21
C ARG A 126 13.68 -8.80 13.68
N GLY A 127 13.54 -7.47 13.83
CA GLY A 127 14.63 -6.59 14.24
C GLY A 127 14.85 -6.50 15.75
N SER A 128 13.81 -6.58 16.57
CA SER A 128 13.86 -6.32 18.03
C SER A 128 13.48 -7.50 18.92
N GLY A 129 13.07 -8.62 18.33
CA GLY A 129 12.60 -9.79 19.08
C GLY A 129 11.17 -9.64 19.63
N TRP A 130 10.73 -10.66 20.37
CA TRP A 130 9.38 -10.73 20.92
C TRP A 130 9.27 -9.93 22.23
N SER A 131 8.26 -9.06 22.34
CA SER A 131 7.93 -8.31 23.57
C SER A 131 6.40 -8.17 23.69
N LEU A 132 5.90 -7.73 24.86
CA LEU A 132 4.47 -7.45 25.07
C LEU A 132 3.94 -6.33 24.17
N THR A 133 4.83 -5.48 23.63
CA THR A 133 4.55 -4.48 22.61
C THR A 133 5.10 -4.90 21.24
N ALA A 134 5.20 -6.19 20.98
CA ALA A 134 5.74 -6.74 19.73
C ALA A 134 5.05 -6.11 18.53
N GLY A 135 5.85 -5.66 17.57
CA GLY A 135 5.35 -4.98 16.38
C GLY A 135 5.07 -3.48 16.55
N ARG A 136 5.30 -2.88 17.73
CA ARG A 136 5.22 -1.44 17.90
C ARG A 136 6.55 -0.77 17.57
N HIS A 137 6.58 0.03 16.51
CA HIS A 137 7.76 0.84 16.21
C HIS A 137 7.98 1.89 17.33
N PRO A 138 9.23 2.12 17.82
CA PRO A 138 9.51 3.07 18.92
C PRO A 138 8.96 4.49 18.67
N ALA A 139 9.02 4.96 17.44
CA ALA A 139 8.49 6.27 17.04
C ALA A 139 6.96 6.27 16.82
N GLN A 140 6.28 5.12 16.92
CA GLN A 140 4.84 5.02 16.80
C GLN A 140 4.18 5.22 18.16
N GLY A 141 3.22 6.14 18.27
CA GLY A 141 2.42 6.33 19.46
C GLY A 141 1.62 5.07 19.82
N PHE A 142 1.28 4.90 21.11
CA PHE A 142 0.50 3.75 21.59
C PHE A 142 -0.87 3.64 20.94
N GLY A 143 -1.58 4.77 20.72
CA GLY A 143 -2.91 4.80 20.11
C GLY A 143 -2.93 4.24 18.67
N PRO A 144 -2.10 4.72 17.74
CA PRO A 144 -2.02 4.16 16.39
C PRO A 144 -1.62 2.68 16.34
N TRP A 145 -0.75 2.22 17.24
CA TRP A 145 -0.41 0.80 17.36
C TRP A 145 -1.62 -0.03 17.81
N MET A 146 -2.31 0.41 18.88
CA MET A 146 -3.52 -0.27 19.38
C MET A 146 -4.61 -0.32 18.31
N ALA A 147 -4.81 0.76 17.54
CA ALA A 147 -5.76 0.78 16.42
C ALA A 147 -5.40 -0.30 15.38
N GLY A 148 -4.12 -0.50 15.06
CA GLY A 148 -3.67 -1.57 14.17
C GLY A 148 -4.03 -2.96 14.70
N VAL A 149 -3.76 -3.23 15.98
CA VAL A 149 -4.12 -4.49 16.64
C VAL A 149 -5.63 -4.72 16.60
N LEU A 150 -6.43 -3.71 16.92
CA LEU A 150 -7.90 -3.79 16.88
C LEU A 150 -8.44 -4.12 15.49
N VAL A 151 -7.90 -3.48 14.43
CA VAL A 151 -8.33 -3.75 13.06
C VAL A 151 -7.92 -5.15 12.62
N SER A 152 -6.74 -5.65 13.02
CA SER A 152 -6.32 -7.03 12.74
C SER A 152 -7.19 -8.06 13.45
N CYS A 153 -7.51 -7.85 14.74
CA CYS A 153 -8.46 -8.69 15.48
C CYS A 153 -9.86 -8.66 14.85
N TRP A 154 -10.32 -7.49 14.43
CA TRP A 154 -11.62 -7.33 13.76
C TRP A 154 -11.66 -8.07 12.42
N THR A 155 -10.57 -7.99 11.64
CA THR A 155 -10.44 -8.73 10.38
C THR A 155 -10.50 -10.24 10.66
N PHE A 156 -9.81 -10.73 11.67
CA PHE A 156 -9.88 -12.14 12.06
C PHE A 156 -11.30 -12.56 12.46
N LEU A 157 -11.96 -11.76 13.28
CA LEU A 157 -13.34 -12.06 13.74
C LEU A 157 -14.33 -12.13 12.56
N LEU A 158 -14.22 -11.21 11.60
CA LEU A 158 -15.16 -11.15 10.47
C LEU A 158 -14.88 -12.18 9.38
N TYR A 159 -13.61 -12.51 9.15
CA TYR A 159 -13.20 -13.28 7.97
C TYR A 159 -12.50 -14.60 8.30
N GLY A 160 -12.20 -14.87 9.58
CA GLY A 160 -11.45 -16.07 9.99
C GLY A 160 -10.00 -16.10 9.51
N ARG A 161 -9.46 -14.96 9.02
CA ARG A 161 -8.12 -14.84 8.50
C ARG A 161 -7.32 -13.87 9.34
N TRP A 162 -6.25 -14.36 9.96
CA TRP A 162 -5.33 -13.51 10.71
C TRP A 162 -4.38 -12.79 9.75
N LEU A 163 -4.31 -11.46 9.87
CA LEU A 163 -3.30 -10.61 9.26
C LEU A 163 -2.65 -9.79 10.36
N SER A 164 -1.34 -9.85 10.48
CA SER A 164 -0.60 -9.17 11.54
C SER A 164 -0.61 -7.64 11.38
N ASP A 165 -0.73 -7.16 10.13
CA ASP A 165 -0.77 -5.74 9.80
C ASP A 165 -1.78 -5.42 8.69
N THR A 166 -3.06 -5.41 9.03
CA THR A 166 -4.14 -5.08 8.08
C THR A 166 -4.07 -3.62 7.59
N LEU A 167 -3.49 -2.71 8.41
CA LEU A 167 -3.38 -1.27 8.11
C LEU A 167 -2.17 -0.90 7.25
N THR A 168 -1.32 -1.85 6.88
CA THR A 168 -0.21 -1.55 5.97
C THR A 168 -0.72 -1.01 4.63
N GLY A 169 -0.08 0.03 4.11
CA GLY A 169 -0.30 0.50 2.73
C GLY A 169 0.50 -0.28 1.70
N TYR A 170 1.41 -1.15 2.13
CA TYR A 170 2.37 -1.83 1.28
C TYR A 170 1.84 -3.20 0.87
N LYS A 171 1.14 -3.24 -0.25
CA LYS A 171 0.40 -4.42 -0.69
C LYS A 171 0.63 -4.70 -2.16
N LEU A 172 0.90 -5.96 -2.47
CA LEU A 172 1.17 -6.48 -3.81
C LEU A 172 0.03 -7.42 -4.22
N TYR A 173 -0.55 -7.18 -5.38
CA TYR A 173 -1.75 -7.85 -5.85
C TYR A 173 -1.61 -8.37 -7.29
N PRO A 174 -2.30 -9.45 -7.66
CA PRO A 174 -2.44 -9.82 -9.08
C PRO A 174 -3.27 -8.77 -9.82
N ALA A 175 -2.71 -8.20 -10.89
CA ALA A 175 -3.37 -7.13 -11.63
C ALA A 175 -4.73 -7.56 -12.20
N LYS A 176 -4.83 -8.81 -12.68
CA LYS A 176 -6.09 -9.39 -13.20
C LYS A 176 -7.21 -9.35 -12.17
N VAL A 177 -6.89 -9.64 -10.90
CA VAL A 177 -7.86 -9.66 -9.80
C VAL A 177 -8.32 -8.24 -9.48
N LEU A 178 -7.37 -7.29 -9.30
CA LEU A 178 -7.74 -5.89 -9.02
C LEU A 178 -8.54 -5.25 -10.15
N LYS A 179 -8.18 -5.52 -11.41
CA LYS A 179 -8.90 -4.96 -12.58
C LYS A 179 -10.33 -5.50 -12.72
N ALA A 180 -10.58 -6.71 -12.24
CA ALA A 180 -11.92 -7.29 -12.21
C ALA A 180 -12.78 -6.79 -11.05
N MET A 181 -12.15 -6.19 -10.01
CA MET A 181 -12.87 -5.67 -8.86
C MET A 181 -13.52 -4.31 -9.16
N THR A 182 -14.80 -4.17 -8.87
CA THR A 182 -15.46 -2.85 -8.79
C THR A 182 -15.18 -2.25 -7.42
N LEU A 183 -14.30 -1.25 -7.32
CA LEU A 183 -14.00 -0.54 -6.09
C LEU A 183 -14.95 0.65 -5.91
N GLU A 184 -15.56 0.75 -4.74
CA GLU A 184 -16.58 1.74 -4.41
C GLU A 184 -16.06 2.88 -3.54
N THR A 185 -15.04 2.58 -2.74
CA THR A 185 -14.45 3.53 -1.79
C THR A 185 -13.43 4.44 -2.47
N SER A 186 -13.27 5.65 -1.96
CA SER A 186 -12.44 6.69 -2.59
C SER A 186 -11.25 7.14 -1.75
N GLY A 187 -11.26 6.90 -0.44
CA GLY A 187 -10.21 7.32 0.50
C GLY A 187 -9.26 6.18 0.88
N PHE A 188 -8.71 6.27 2.10
CA PHE A 188 -7.80 5.25 2.66
C PHE A 188 -8.48 3.90 2.87
N GLU A 189 -9.81 3.89 3.03
CA GLU A 189 -10.61 2.69 3.22
C GLU A 189 -10.63 1.75 2.00
N ALA A 190 -10.18 2.20 0.84
CA ALA A 190 -10.05 1.37 -0.36
C ALA A 190 -9.14 0.14 -0.13
N ASP A 191 -8.10 0.28 0.68
CA ASP A 191 -7.21 -0.82 1.06
C ASP A 191 -7.95 -1.92 1.85
N HIS A 192 -8.94 -1.54 2.66
CA HIS A 192 -9.75 -2.48 3.43
C HIS A 192 -10.84 -3.12 2.59
N GLU A 193 -11.41 -2.39 1.63
CA GLU A 193 -12.33 -2.93 0.64
C GLU A 193 -11.65 -4.03 -0.19
N ILE A 194 -10.45 -3.76 -0.70
CA ILE A 194 -9.66 -4.75 -1.46
C ILE A 194 -9.36 -5.96 -0.61
N THR A 195 -8.89 -5.76 0.64
CA THR A 195 -8.59 -6.86 1.58
C THR A 195 -9.82 -7.73 1.82
N ALA A 196 -10.99 -7.12 2.09
CA ALA A 196 -12.24 -7.83 2.31
C ALA A 196 -12.64 -8.68 1.10
N LYS A 197 -12.54 -8.11 -0.11
CA LYS A 197 -12.89 -8.78 -1.37
C LYS A 197 -11.94 -9.92 -1.70
N LEU A 198 -10.64 -9.75 -1.46
CA LEU A 198 -9.65 -10.82 -1.65
C LEU A 198 -9.94 -12.02 -0.74
N ILE A 199 -10.12 -11.79 0.57
CA ILE A 199 -10.38 -12.88 1.53
C ILE A 199 -11.68 -13.60 1.16
N ARG A 200 -12.74 -12.87 0.81
CA ARG A 200 -14.02 -13.47 0.40
C ARG A 200 -13.95 -14.21 -0.94
N GLY A 201 -13.06 -13.76 -1.83
CA GLY A 201 -12.78 -14.45 -3.09
C GLY A 201 -11.92 -15.71 -2.93
N GLY A 202 -11.51 -16.05 -1.71
CA GLY A 202 -10.69 -17.23 -1.43
C GLY A 202 -9.20 -17.06 -1.77
N PHE A 203 -8.74 -15.82 -2.03
CA PHE A 203 -7.34 -15.57 -2.33
C PHE A 203 -6.45 -15.72 -1.10
N THR A 204 -5.28 -16.33 -1.30
CA THR A 204 -4.27 -16.46 -0.25
C THR A 204 -3.47 -15.18 -0.13
N ILE A 205 -3.44 -14.63 1.10
CA ILE A 205 -2.62 -13.47 1.45
C ILE A 205 -1.46 -13.95 2.31
N THR A 206 -0.24 -13.69 1.86
CA THR A 206 0.98 -13.96 2.63
C THR A 206 1.56 -12.66 3.13
N GLU A 207 2.04 -12.63 4.37
CA GLU A 207 2.71 -11.47 4.93
C GLU A 207 4.22 -11.67 4.92
N VAL A 208 4.95 -10.60 4.58
CA VAL A 208 6.42 -10.56 4.66
C VAL A 208 6.85 -9.38 5.55
N PRO A 209 7.92 -9.53 6.34
CA PRO A 209 8.45 -8.44 7.13
C PRO A 209 8.99 -7.33 6.22
N ILE A 210 8.63 -6.07 6.51
CA ILE A 210 9.10 -4.88 5.79
C ILE A 210 9.68 -3.86 6.75
N SER A 211 10.48 -2.96 6.18
CA SER A 211 10.98 -1.76 6.85
C SER A 211 9.89 -0.69 6.96
N TYR A 212 9.92 0.08 8.03
CA TYR A 212 8.96 1.18 8.21
C TYR A 212 9.59 2.34 8.97
N ARG A 213 9.44 3.55 8.44
CA ARG A 213 9.92 4.80 9.03
C ARG A 213 8.76 5.77 9.20
N PRO A 214 8.05 5.71 10.34
CA PRO A 214 6.86 6.53 10.54
C PRO A 214 7.20 8.02 10.55
N ARG A 215 6.44 8.81 9.80
CA ARG A 215 6.48 10.27 9.85
C ARG A 215 5.77 10.79 11.11
N SER A 216 6.25 11.89 11.64
CA SER A 216 5.55 12.68 12.65
C SER A 216 4.42 13.52 12.03
N ILE A 217 3.54 14.07 12.89
CA ILE A 217 2.50 15.01 12.43
C ILE A 217 3.11 16.26 11.81
N ALA A 218 4.26 16.75 12.34
CA ALA A 218 4.98 17.88 11.79
C ALA A 218 5.54 17.62 10.38
N GLU A 219 5.81 16.36 10.04
CA GLU A 219 6.26 15.92 8.71
C GLU A 219 5.10 15.61 7.76
N GLY A 220 3.87 16.00 8.10
CA GLY A 220 2.71 15.91 7.21
C GLY A 220 1.96 14.58 7.24
N LYS A 221 1.97 13.84 8.34
CA LYS A 221 1.16 12.62 8.51
C LYS A 221 -0.31 12.91 8.32
N LYS A 222 -0.95 12.27 7.32
CA LYS A 222 -2.33 12.55 6.89
C LYS A 222 -3.37 11.68 7.58
N ILE A 223 -3.00 10.49 8.06
CA ILE A 223 -3.92 9.53 8.70
C ILE A 223 -4.39 10.04 10.07
N LYS A 224 -5.69 10.02 10.28
CA LYS A 224 -6.37 10.48 11.50
C LYS A 224 -7.01 9.29 12.25
N ALA A 225 -7.36 9.49 13.54
CA ALA A 225 -8.02 8.45 14.34
C ALA A 225 -9.37 7.98 13.73
N GLN A 226 -10.10 8.88 13.08
CA GLN A 226 -11.35 8.55 12.38
C GLN A 226 -11.17 7.52 11.24
N ASP A 227 -9.99 7.48 10.60
CA ASP A 227 -9.71 6.52 9.53
C ASP A 227 -9.71 5.08 10.05
N GLY A 228 -9.34 4.88 11.32
CA GLY A 228 -9.46 3.58 11.99
C GLY A 228 -10.93 3.13 12.13
N ILE A 229 -11.84 4.04 12.49
CA ILE A 229 -13.28 3.75 12.59
C ILE A 229 -13.85 3.43 11.21
N ILE A 230 -13.45 4.20 10.20
CA ILE A 230 -13.84 3.97 8.80
C ILE A 230 -13.33 2.60 8.32
N ALA A 231 -12.12 2.20 8.71
CA ALA A 231 -11.56 0.89 8.39
C ALA A 231 -12.41 -0.25 8.96
N LEU A 232 -12.77 -0.17 10.26
CA LEU A 232 -13.63 -1.16 10.93
C LEU A 232 -15.01 -1.27 10.25
N TRP A 233 -15.62 -0.12 9.94
CA TRP A 233 -16.90 -0.07 9.24
C TRP A 233 -16.83 -0.64 7.82
N THR A 234 -15.76 -0.31 7.08
CA THR A 234 -15.55 -0.82 5.72
C THR A 234 -15.42 -2.33 5.71
N LEU A 235 -14.62 -2.91 6.62
CA LEU A 235 -14.50 -4.35 6.77
C LEU A 235 -15.86 -5.00 7.10
N LEU A 236 -16.63 -4.42 8.02
CA LEU A 236 -17.97 -4.92 8.35
C LEU A 236 -18.91 -4.86 7.15
N ARG A 237 -18.98 -3.70 6.46
CA ARG A 237 -19.83 -3.48 5.29
C ARG A 237 -19.54 -4.51 4.20
N PHE A 238 -18.29 -4.71 3.83
CA PHE A 238 -17.89 -5.62 2.76
C PHE A 238 -17.89 -7.10 3.17
N ARG A 239 -18.07 -7.43 4.47
CA ARG A 239 -18.32 -8.81 4.91
C ARG A 239 -19.69 -9.31 4.43
N PHE A 240 -20.71 -8.46 4.46
CA PHE A 240 -22.09 -8.83 4.19
C PHE A 240 -22.61 -8.35 2.83
N LYS A 241 -21.96 -7.38 2.22
CA LYS A 241 -22.35 -6.89 0.90
C LYS A 241 -22.17 -7.97 -0.17
N ARG A 242 -23.12 -8.09 -1.12
CA ARG A 242 -22.93 -8.93 -2.31
C ARG A 242 -21.77 -8.36 -3.14
N ILE A 243 -20.85 -9.22 -3.53
CA ILE A 243 -19.69 -8.90 -4.38
C ILE A 243 -20.05 -9.24 -5.82
#